data_ef80afbd160e561f8ae9e318355de2d0
#
_entry.id   ef80afbd160e561f8ae9e318355de2d0
#
_cell.length_a   1.000
_cell.length_b   1.000
_cell.length_c   1.000
_cell.angle_alpha   90.00
_cell.angle_beta   90.00
_cell.angle_gamma   90.00
#
_symmetry.space_group_name_H-M   'P 1'
#
loop_
_entity.id
_entity.type
_entity.pdbx_description
1 polymer ?
#
loop_
_entity_poly.entity_id
_entity_poly.type
_entity_poly.pdbx_seq_one_letter_code
_entity_poly.pdbx_strand_id
1 'polypeptide(L)'
;MRVYRTPDDRFVDLPDWPYEPSYAEIADGLRVHYVDEGARDAQPVLMLHGEPTWAYLYRHMIGPAVDAGFRVVAPDLIGFGRSDKPLDRAAYSYAAQVAWMRQWIEALDLRNMILACQDWGSLIGLRLVAEMPERFAGVALSNGGLPEGQPAPRAFAIWRAFSRYSPVFPIGKIVKAGAKRELSDAEIAAYDAPFPTRASKVAARVFPSFVPLGDNVAVPDQKRAWAMLEAFDKPFLCCFSDGDPITRGGDALFTSRVPGAQGAAHRTLRGGHFIQEDDPAGFVAAIREVASAAG
;
A
#
# COMPACT_ATOMS: atom_id res chain seq x y z
N MET A 1 22.80 9.48 -4.60
CA MET A 1 22.02 8.55 -5.46
C MET A 1 21.43 9.34 -6.63
N ARG A 2 21.35 8.78 -7.87
CA ARG A 2 20.63 9.44 -8.97
C ARG A 2 19.15 9.10 -8.88
N VAL A 3 18.31 10.12 -8.88
CA VAL A 3 16.85 9.96 -8.80
C VAL A 3 16.16 10.61 -10.01
N TYR A 4 15.02 10.05 -10.39
CA TYR A 4 14.09 10.66 -11.32
C TYR A 4 12.95 11.29 -10.52
N ARG A 5 12.58 12.51 -10.86
CA ARG A 5 11.38 13.20 -10.37
C ARG A 5 10.44 13.38 -11.54
N THR A 6 9.23 12.87 -11.41
CA THR A 6 8.22 13.07 -12.44
C THR A 6 7.82 14.55 -12.46
N PRO A 7 7.81 15.21 -13.63
CA PRO A 7 7.42 16.60 -13.75
C PRO A 7 5.99 16.86 -13.25
N ASP A 8 5.76 18.02 -12.62
CA ASP A 8 4.48 18.35 -11.99
C ASP A 8 3.34 18.52 -12.99
N ASP A 9 3.63 18.90 -14.25
CA ASP A 9 2.65 18.99 -15.33
C ASP A 9 1.97 17.65 -15.65
N ARG A 10 2.56 16.53 -15.24
CA ARG A 10 1.97 15.20 -15.38
C ARG A 10 0.81 14.95 -14.43
N PHE A 11 0.64 15.77 -13.40
CA PHE A 11 -0.34 15.60 -12.33
C PHE A 11 -1.42 16.68 -12.35
N VAL A 12 -1.51 17.44 -13.45
CA VAL A 12 -2.54 18.46 -13.64
C VAL A 12 -3.82 17.82 -14.15
N ASP A 13 -4.97 18.29 -13.67
CA ASP A 13 -6.32 17.89 -14.11
C ASP A 13 -6.58 16.38 -14.09
N LEU A 14 -6.02 15.68 -13.10
CA LEU A 14 -6.32 14.27 -12.89
C LEU A 14 -7.75 14.09 -12.36
N PRO A 15 -8.52 13.11 -12.91
CA PRO A 15 -9.90 12.90 -12.46
C PRO A 15 -9.96 12.57 -10.97
N ASP A 16 -10.88 13.21 -10.26
CA ASP A 16 -11.15 13.00 -8.84
C ASP A 16 -9.93 13.15 -7.91
N TRP A 17 -8.97 14.01 -8.31
CA TRP A 17 -7.73 14.25 -7.57
C TRP A 17 -7.52 15.73 -7.24
N PRO A 18 -8.27 16.30 -6.27
CA PRO A 18 -8.15 17.71 -5.90
C PRO A 18 -7.03 17.99 -4.87
N TYR A 19 -6.25 17.00 -4.49
CA TYR A 19 -5.34 17.08 -3.34
C TYR A 19 -4.04 17.80 -3.68
N GLU A 20 -3.68 18.78 -2.85
CA GLU A 20 -2.39 19.46 -2.93
C GLU A 20 -1.24 18.55 -2.47
N PRO A 21 -0.10 18.59 -3.14
CA PRO A 21 1.03 17.75 -2.80
C PRO A 21 1.74 18.23 -1.53
N SER A 22 1.95 17.32 -0.58
CA SER A 22 2.88 17.51 0.53
C SER A 22 4.15 16.68 0.33
N TYR A 23 5.27 17.15 0.90
CA TYR A 23 6.55 16.45 0.77
C TYR A 23 7.30 16.44 2.09
N ALA A 24 7.95 15.31 2.39
CA ALA A 24 8.93 15.19 3.45
C ALA A 24 10.21 14.57 2.90
N GLU A 25 11.35 15.10 3.35
CA GLU A 25 12.65 14.52 3.05
C GLU A 25 13.00 13.49 4.12
N ILE A 26 13.49 12.34 3.68
CA ILE A 26 14.00 11.27 4.53
C ILE A 26 15.52 11.16 4.34
N ALA A 27 16.16 10.25 5.08
CA ALA A 27 17.60 10.01 4.94
C ALA A 27 17.97 9.75 3.47
N ASP A 28 19.24 10.00 3.13
CA ASP A 28 19.80 9.96 1.77
C ASP A 28 19.25 11.05 0.82
N GLY A 29 18.53 12.07 1.34
CA GLY A 29 17.98 13.17 0.57
C GLY A 29 16.85 12.75 -0.37
N LEU A 30 16.18 11.63 -0.09
CA LEU A 30 15.01 11.19 -0.81
C LEU A 30 13.76 11.93 -0.35
N ARG A 31 12.97 12.39 -1.30
CA ARG A 31 11.72 13.09 -1.07
C ARG A 31 10.52 12.14 -1.22
N VAL A 32 9.73 12.03 -0.16
CA VAL A 32 8.45 11.29 -0.14
C VAL A 32 7.32 12.28 -0.34
N HIS A 33 6.49 12.07 -1.37
CA HIS A 33 5.22 12.76 -1.53
C HIS A 33 4.15 12.09 -0.68
N TYR A 34 3.21 12.87 -0.17
CA TYR A 34 2.02 12.36 0.51
C TYR A 34 0.86 13.35 0.42
N VAL A 35 -0.35 12.81 0.49
CA VAL A 35 -1.58 13.57 0.76
C VAL A 35 -1.76 13.62 2.27
N ASP A 36 -2.22 14.76 2.80
CA ASP A 36 -2.46 14.96 4.23
C ASP A 36 -3.71 15.83 4.42
N GLU A 37 -4.85 15.18 4.54
CA GLU A 37 -6.17 15.79 4.57
C GLU A 37 -6.88 15.56 5.92
N GLY A 38 -7.73 16.50 6.29
CA GLY A 38 -8.46 16.49 7.56
C GLY A 38 -7.78 17.28 8.68
N ALA A 39 -8.40 17.29 9.86
CA ALA A 39 -7.90 18.04 11.01
C ALA A 39 -6.59 17.43 11.53
N ARG A 40 -5.60 18.27 11.85
CA ARG A 40 -4.26 17.85 12.25
C ARG A 40 -4.22 17.06 13.57
N ASP A 41 -5.19 17.29 14.43
CA ASP A 41 -5.38 16.63 15.73
C ASP A 41 -6.32 15.41 15.68
N ALA A 42 -6.92 15.14 14.52
CA ALA A 42 -7.72 13.96 14.32
C ALA A 42 -6.85 12.68 14.23
N GLN A 43 -7.47 11.52 14.54
CA GLN A 43 -6.78 10.23 14.45
C GLN A 43 -6.29 9.97 13.01
N PRO A 44 -4.97 9.70 12.81
CA PRO A 44 -4.45 9.47 11.48
C PRO A 44 -4.85 8.09 10.93
N VAL A 45 -5.26 8.08 9.67
CA VAL A 45 -5.37 6.88 8.85
C VAL A 45 -4.23 6.88 7.85
N LEU A 46 -3.30 5.94 8.01
CA LEU A 46 -2.21 5.72 7.07
C LEU A 46 -2.68 4.82 5.95
N MET A 47 -2.85 5.36 4.73
CA MET A 47 -3.26 4.62 3.54
C MET A 47 -2.05 4.25 2.69
N LEU A 48 -1.60 2.99 2.74
CA LEU A 48 -0.43 2.50 1.99
C LEU A 48 -0.84 1.76 0.73
N HIS A 49 -0.50 2.34 -0.42
CA HIS A 49 -0.74 1.74 -1.73
C HIS A 49 0.23 0.60 -2.04
N GLY A 50 -0.12 -0.19 -3.04
CA GLY A 50 0.69 -1.30 -3.55
C GLY A 50 1.29 -1.06 -4.94
N GLU A 51 1.91 -2.10 -5.50
CA GLU A 51 2.49 -2.09 -6.83
C GLU A 51 1.43 -2.51 -7.88
N PRO A 52 1.32 -1.81 -9.01
CA PRO A 52 2.13 -0.67 -9.48
C PRO A 52 1.45 0.70 -9.31
N THR A 53 0.63 0.89 -8.29
CA THR A 53 -0.20 2.07 -8.07
C THR A 53 0.56 3.23 -7.39
N TRP A 54 -0.16 4.25 -6.97
CA TRP A 54 0.28 5.37 -6.16
C TRP A 54 -0.90 5.90 -5.33
N ALA A 55 -0.74 6.94 -4.54
CA ALA A 55 -1.79 7.45 -3.63
C ALA A 55 -3.13 7.73 -4.34
N TYR A 56 -3.14 7.96 -5.64
CA TYR A 56 -4.34 8.09 -6.47
C TYR A 56 -5.33 6.92 -6.33
N LEU A 57 -4.83 5.73 -6.00
CA LEU A 57 -5.67 4.56 -5.72
C LEU A 57 -6.70 4.83 -4.62
N TYR A 58 -6.37 5.70 -3.68
CA TYR A 58 -7.22 6.04 -2.53
C TYR A 58 -8.13 7.25 -2.74
N ARG A 59 -8.17 7.86 -3.95
CA ARG A 59 -8.91 9.10 -4.21
C ARG A 59 -10.39 9.06 -3.77
N HIS A 60 -11.04 7.90 -3.93
CA HIS A 60 -12.44 7.71 -3.51
C HIS A 60 -12.61 7.35 -2.03
N MET A 61 -11.50 7.18 -1.29
CA MET A 61 -11.52 6.87 0.14
C MET A 61 -11.12 8.06 1.01
N ILE A 62 -10.26 8.95 0.49
CA ILE A 62 -9.71 10.08 1.25
C ILE A 62 -10.84 10.99 1.76
N GLY A 63 -11.66 11.53 0.86
CA GLY A 63 -12.78 12.42 1.23
C GLY A 63 -13.74 11.76 2.24
N PRO A 64 -14.30 10.58 1.96
CA PRO A 64 -15.17 9.88 2.91
C PRO A 64 -14.53 9.55 4.27
N ALA A 65 -13.22 9.32 4.34
CA ALA A 65 -12.54 9.13 5.62
C ALA A 65 -12.38 10.45 6.38
N VAL A 66 -12.08 11.55 5.68
CA VAL A 66 -12.05 12.90 6.27
C VAL A 66 -13.43 13.30 6.78
N ASP A 67 -14.48 13.06 6.02
CA ASP A 67 -15.87 13.31 6.42
C ASP A 67 -16.30 12.48 7.65
N ALA A 68 -15.65 11.33 7.84
CA ALA A 68 -15.82 10.49 9.04
C ALA A 68 -15.01 10.98 10.25
N GLY A 69 -14.27 12.09 10.13
CA GLY A 69 -13.53 12.73 11.23
C GLY A 69 -12.08 12.27 11.36
N PHE A 70 -11.51 11.58 10.38
CA PHE A 70 -10.11 11.17 10.38
C PHE A 70 -9.17 12.21 9.73
N ARG A 71 -7.91 12.16 10.11
CA ARG A 71 -6.82 12.71 9.31
C ARG A 71 -6.29 11.62 8.39
N VAL A 72 -6.38 11.81 7.09
CA VAL A 72 -5.86 10.85 6.10
C VAL A 72 -4.46 11.24 5.70
N VAL A 73 -3.53 10.30 5.81
CA VAL A 73 -2.15 10.46 5.35
C VAL A 73 -1.83 9.33 4.37
N ALA A 74 -1.68 9.69 3.08
CA ALA A 74 -1.49 8.71 2.01
C ALA A 74 -0.18 9.01 1.25
N PRO A 75 0.95 8.37 1.62
CA PRO A 75 2.22 8.56 0.94
C PRO A 75 2.29 7.80 -0.38
N ASP A 76 3.08 8.33 -1.31
CA ASP A 76 3.61 7.56 -2.41
C ASP A 76 4.90 6.85 -1.96
N LEU A 77 4.98 5.54 -2.13
CA LEU A 77 6.19 4.78 -1.86
C LEU A 77 7.36 5.29 -2.73
N ILE A 78 8.59 5.22 -2.22
CA ILE A 78 9.78 5.56 -3.01
C ILE A 78 9.81 4.70 -4.28
N GLY A 79 9.88 5.39 -5.42
CA GLY A 79 9.79 4.77 -6.75
C GLY A 79 8.43 4.89 -7.43
N PHE A 80 7.42 5.44 -6.74
CA PHE A 80 6.04 5.58 -7.22
C PHE A 80 5.53 7.02 -7.13
N GLY A 81 4.39 7.28 -7.74
CA GLY A 81 3.67 8.55 -7.66
C GLY A 81 4.57 9.77 -7.89
N ARG A 82 4.49 10.75 -7.01
CA ARG A 82 5.31 11.98 -7.00
C ARG A 82 6.56 11.86 -6.14
N SER A 83 6.75 10.73 -5.44
CA SER A 83 7.97 10.46 -4.68
C SER A 83 9.19 10.27 -5.58
N ASP A 84 10.36 10.49 -5.03
CA ASP A 84 11.63 10.28 -5.72
C ASP A 84 11.77 8.83 -6.22
N LYS A 85 12.33 8.67 -7.41
CA LYS A 85 12.51 7.38 -8.07
C LYS A 85 14.00 7.12 -8.31
N PRO A 86 14.69 6.40 -7.39
CA PRO A 86 16.04 5.93 -7.66
C PRO A 86 16.15 5.22 -9.00
N LEU A 87 17.16 5.60 -9.80
CA LEU A 87 17.35 5.03 -11.14
C LEU A 87 18.08 3.69 -11.11
N ASP A 88 18.80 3.42 -10.03
CA ASP A 88 19.53 2.16 -9.85
C ASP A 88 18.59 1.13 -9.18
N ARG A 89 18.48 -0.04 -9.80
CA ARG A 89 17.73 -1.18 -9.26
C ARG A 89 18.30 -1.65 -7.92
N ALA A 90 19.61 -1.53 -7.72
CA ALA A 90 20.28 -1.94 -6.49
C ALA A 90 19.90 -1.08 -5.27
N ALA A 91 19.33 0.12 -5.49
CA ALA A 91 18.80 0.95 -4.41
C ALA A 91 17.53 0.36 -3.78
N TYR A 92 16.82 -0.50 -4.51
CA TYR A 92 15.56 -1.07 -4.05
C TYR A 92 15.76 -2.43 -3.42
N SER A 93 15.14 -2.62 -2.28
CA SER A 93 14.92 -3.91 -1.64
C SER A 93 13.67 -3.81 -0.76
N TYR A 94 13.15 -4.93 -0.29
CA TYR A 94 12.04 -4.90 0.66
C TYR A 94 12.44 -4.18 1.96
N ALA A 95 13.60 -4.48 2.50
CA ALA A 95 14.11 -3.82 3.70
C ALA A 95 14.27 -2.30 3.51
N ALA A 96 14.75 -1.85 2.34
CA ALA A 96 14.86 -0.41 2.04
C ALA A 96 13.48 0.28 2.05
N GLN A 97 12.46 -0.33 1.47
CA GLN A 97 11.11 0.24 1.47
C GLN A 97 10.52 0.36 2.88
N VAL A 98 10.70 -0.65 3.71
CA VAL A 98 10.29 -0.60 5.13
C VAL A 98 11.04 0.50 5.86
N ALA A 99 12.37 0.59 5.68
CA ALA A 99 13.21 1.59 6.34
C ALA A 99 12.82 3.02 5.90
N TRP A 100 12.56 3.26 4.62
CA TRP A 100 12.15 4.56 4.10
C TRP A 100 10.78 5.00 4.66
N MET A 101 9.82 4.09 4.71
CA MET A 101 8.50 4.40 5.29
C MET A 101 8.56 4.61 6.80
N ARG A 102 9.42 3.87 7.52
CA ARG A 102 9.66 4.12 8.94
C ARG A 102 10.21 5.53 9.17
N GLN A 103 11.27 5.90 8.45
CA GLN A 103 11.87 7.24 8.53
C GLN A 103 10.85 8.35 8.24
N TRP A 104 9.97 8.12 7.25
CA TRP A 104 8.93 9.08 6.91
C TRP A 104 7.87 9.20 8.03
N ILE A 105 7.42 8.09 8.62
CA ILE A 105 6.52 8.10 9.78
C ILE A 105 7.15 8.83 10.97
N GLU A 106 8.44 8.60 11.22
CA GLU A 106 9.19 9.24 12.30
C GLU A 106 9.38 10.74 12.03
N ALA A 107 9.69 11.13 10.80
CA ALA A 107 9.85 12.55 10.42
C ALA A 107 8.57 13.37 10.58
N LEU A 108 7.39 12.76 10.38
CA LEU A 108 6.09 13.38 10.59
C LEU A 108 5.55 13.17 12.02
N ASP A 109 6.27 12.43 12.87
CA ASP A 109 5.86 11.96 14.19
C ASP A 109 4.43 11.40 14.24
N LEU A 110 4.06 10.61 13.24
CA LEU A 110 2.74 10.00 13.18
C LEU A 110 2.59 8.95 14.30
N ARG A 111 1.49 9.08 15.07
CA ARG A 111 1.15 8.22 16.21
C ARG A 111 -0.33 7.88 16.20
N ASN A 112 -0.69 6.85 16.94
CA ASN A 112 -2.08 6.39 17.07
C ASN A 112 -2.76 6.14 15.72
N MET A 113 -1.97 5.66 14.73
CA MET A 113 -2.43 5.47 13.36
C MET A 113 -3.34 4.24 13.22
N ILE A 114 -4.35 4.34 12.35
CA ILE A 114 -4.98 3.16 11.76
C ILE A 114 -4.29 2.90 10.43
N LEU A 115 -3.74 1.70 10.25
CA LEU A 115 -3.19 1.28 8.96
C LEU A 115 -4.33 0.78 8.06
N ALA A 116 -4.50 1.40 6.89
CA ALA A 116 -5.32 0.89 5.79
C ALA A 116 -4.41 0.50 4.64
N CYS A 117 -4.34 -0.79 4.29
CA CYS A 117 -3.34 -1.28 3.36
C CYS A 117 -3.83 -2.43 2.48
N GLN A 118 -3.20 -2.55 1.33
CA GLN A 118 -3.47 -3.57 0.31
C GLN A 118 -2.18 -3.86 -0.46
N ASP A 119 -2.01 -5.05 -1.02
CA ASP A 119 -0.87 -5.47 -1.85
C ASP A 119 0.50 -5.17 -1.17
N TRP A 120 1.44 -4.49 -1.83
CA TRP A 120 2.71 -4.07 -1.24
C TRP A 120 2.55 -3.11 -0.06
N GLY A 121 1.47 -2.32 -0.04
CA GLY A 121 1.13 -1.54 1.14
C GLY A 121 0.91 -2.41 2.37
N SER A 122 0.38 -3.63 2.22
CA SER A 122 0.26 -4.59 3.32
C SER A 122 1.60 -5.20 3.71
N LEU A 123 2.44 -5.59 2.73
CA LEU A 123 3.77 -6.13 3.04
C LEU A 123 4.59 -5.13 3.86
N ILE A 124 4.64 -3.87 3.42
CA ILE A 124 5.39 -2.82 4.11
C ILE A 124 4.70 -2.42 5.41
N GLY A 125 3.38 -2.17 5.37
CA GLY A 125 2.61 -1.68 6.52
C GLY A 125 2.59 -2.66 7.69
N LEU A 126 2.41 -3.95 7.44
CA LEU A 126 2.42 -4.98 8.50
C LEU A 126 3.82 -5.16 9.10
N ARG A 127 4.89 -4.95 8.32
CA ARG A 127 6.25 -4.87 8.86
C ARG A 127 6.41 -3.67 9.79
N LEU A 128 5.85 -2.50 9.42
CA LEU A 128 5.88 -1.30 10.27
C LEU A 128 5.06 -1.50 11.54
N VAL A 129 3.88 -2.14 11.47
CA VAL A 129 3.10 -2.52 12.67
C VAL A 129 3.90 -3.43 13.58
N ALA A 130 4.59 -4.42 13.04
CA ALA A 130 5.42 -5.34 13.82
C ALA A 130 6.66 -4.67 14.44
N GLU A 131 7.27 -3.69 13.75
CA GLU A 131 8.51 -3.02 14.18
C GLU A 131 8.27 -1.81 15.09
N MET A 132 7.09 -1.19 15.06
CA MET A 132 6.72 0.00 15.85
C MET A 132 5.24 -0.06 16.30
N PRO A 133 4.82 -1.13 17.00
CA PRO A 133 3.41 -1.38 17.32
C PRO A 133 2.78 -0.28 18.18
N GLU A 134 3.58 0.46 18.93
CA GLU A 134 3.12 1.58 19.77
C GLU A 134 2.59 2.76 18.95
N ARG A 135 2.98 2.89 17.68
CA ARG A 135 2.51 3.95 16.79
C ARG A 135 1.16 3.66 16.13
N PHE A 136 0.70 2.42 16.19
CA PHE A 136 -0.55 2.00 15.56
C PHE A 136 -1.65 1.76 16.58
N ALA A 137 -2.86 2.20 16.27
CA ALA A 137 -4.09 1.93 17.02
C ALA A 137 -4.79 0.66 16.51
N GLY A 138 -4.63 0.33 15.24
CA GLY A 138 -5.24 -0.84 14.63
C GLY A 138 -4.94 -0.96 13.14
N VAL A 139 -5.48 -2.01 12.52
CA VAL A 139 -5.24 -2.36 11.11
C VAL A 139 -6.54 -2.71 10.40
N ALA A 140 -6.76 -2.10 9.25
CA ALA A 140 -7.75 -2.50 8.25
C ALA A 140 -6.99 -3.06 7.03
N LEU A 141 -6.98 -4.37 6.88
CA LEU A 141 -6.24 -5.09 5.84
C LEU A 141 -7.17 -5.56 4.73
N SER A 142 -6.85 -5.25 3.49
CA SER A 142 -7.51 -5.82 2.33
C SER A 142 -6.48 -6.39 1.34
N ASN A 143 -6.88 -7.38 0.57
CA ASN A 143 -6.17 -7.95 -0.60
C ASN A 143 -4.64 -7.89 -0.50
N GLY A 144 -4.10 -8.40 0.59
CA GLY A 144 -2.68 -8.32 0.90
C GLY A 144 -2.15 -9.57 1.58
N GLY A 145 -0.95 -9.47 2.12
CA GLY A 145 -0.31 -10.60 2.77
C GLY A 145 1.01 -10.24 3.43
N LEU A 146 1.53 -11.21 4.17
CA LEU A 146 2.87 -11.16 4.75
C LEU A 146 3.55 -12.52 4.52
N PRO A 147 3.97 -12.84 3.27
CA PRO A 147 4.60 -14.13 2.96
C PRO A 147 5.89 -14.33 3.75
N GLU A 148 6.13 -15.58 4.18
CA GLU A 148 7.28 -15.95 5.02
C GLU A 148 8.06 -17.16 4.48
N GLY A 149 8.17 -17.28 3.14
CA GLY A 149 8.96 -18.31 2.47
C GLY A 149 8.16 -19.42 1.78
N GLN A 150 6.84 -19.30 1.68
CA GLN A 150 6.03 -20.25 0.93
C GLN A 150 6.48 -20.33 -0.54
N PRO A 151 6.29 -21.48 -1.22
CA PRO A 151 6.56 -21.58 -2.63
C PRO A 151 5.78 -20.56 -3.45
N ALA A 152 6.42 -19.96 -4.45
CA ALA A 152 5.74 -19.00 -5.32
C ALA A 152 4.67 -19.69 -6.17
N PRO A 153 3.40 -19.24 -6.15
CA PRO A 153 2.38 -19.73 -7.08
C PRO A 153 2.82 -19.50 -8.53
N ARG A 154 2.45 -20.44 -9.43
CA ARG A 154 2.82 -20.34 -10.86
C ARG A 154 2.39 -19.00 -11.48
N ALA A 155 1.18 -18.54 -11.19
CA ALA A 155 0.67 -17.26 -11.69
C ALA A 155 1.55 -16.10 -11.24
N PHE A 156 1.98 -16.09 -9.99
CA PHE A 156 2.88 -15.06 -9.45
C PHE A 156 4.27 -15.14 -10.11
N ALA A 157 4.80 -16.34 -10.36
CA ALA A 157 6.08 -16.50 -11.06
C ALA A 157 6.02 -15.91 -12.47
N ILE A 158 4.90 -16.09 -13.19
CA ILE A 158 4.65 -15.49 -14.51
C ILE A 158 4.57 -13.96 -14.40
N TRP A 159 3.83 -13.43 -13.43
CA TRP A 159 3.74 -12.00 -13.17
C TRP A 159 5.12 -11.39 -12.89
N ARG A 160 5.91 -12.01 -12.01
CA ARG A 160 7.28 -11.59 -11.69
C ARG A 160 8.20 -11.56 -12.93
N ALA A 161 8.09 -12.57 -13.80
CA ALA A 161 8.84 -12.60 -15.04
C ALA A 161 8.38 -11.51 -16.02
N PHE A 162 7.07 -11.31 -16.17
CA PHE A 162 6.50 -10.24 -16.98
C PHE A 162 6.96 -8.85 -16.50
N SER A 163 6.82 -8.55 -15.21
CA SER A 163 7.21 -7.25 -14.67
C SER A 163 8.69 -6.95 -14.93
N ARG A 164 9.54 -7.96 -14.79
CA ARG A 164 10.99 -7.81 -14.92
C ARG A 164 11.47 -7.69 -16.37
N TYR A 165 10.92 -8.48 -17.28
CA TYR A 165 11.49 -8.69 -18.61
C TYR A 165 10.63 -8.15 -19.76
N SER A 166 9.35 -7.89 -19.58
CA SER A 166 8.49 -7.39 -20.65
C SER A 166 9.05 -6.07 -21.24
N PRO A 167 9.08 -5.90 -22.55
CA PRO A 167 9.47 -4.63 -23.19
C PRO A 167 8.48 -3.51 -22.87
N VAL A 168 7.21 -3.85 -22.64
CA VAL A 168 6.14 -2.91 -22.29
C VAL A 168 5.63 -3.19 -20.88
N PHE A 169 5.31 -2.12 -20.14
CA PHE A 169 4.73 -2.23 -18.79
C PHE A 169 3.69 -1.11 -18.63
N PRO A 170 2.44 -1.33 -19.12
CA PRO A 170 1.37 -0.33 -19.14
C PRO A 170 0.64 -0.35 -17.79
N ILE A 171 1.06 0.51 -16.87
CA ILE A 171 0.60 0.50 -15.48
C ILE A 171 -0.90 0.69 -15.38
N GLY A 172 -1.46 1.72 -16.02
CA GLY A 172 -2.90 1.96 -15.98
C GLY A 172 -3.74 0.80 -16.52
N LYS A 173 -3.24 0.09 -17.55
CA LYS A 173 -3.93 -1.11 -18.08
C LYS A 173 -3.82 -2.32 -17.13
N ILE A 174 -2.72 -2.42 -16.37
CA ILE A 174 -2.56 -3.45 -15.33
C ILE A 174 -3.57 -3.20 -14.22
N VAL A 175 -3.70 -1.94 -13.77
CA VAL A 175 -4.69 -1.57 -12.75
C VAL A 175 -6.11 -1.85 -13.25
N LYS A 176 -6.45 -1.44 -14.48
CA LYS A 176 -7.74 -1.75 -15.12
C LYS A 176 -8.05 -3.25 -15.09
N ALA A 177 -7.07 -4.08 -15.42
CA ALA A 177 -7.24 -5.54 -15.44
C ALA A 177 -7.45 -6.16 -14.04
N GLY A 178 -6.97 -5.50 -12.99
CA GLY A 178 -7.13 -5.94 -11.60
C GLY A 178 -8.38 -5.40 -10.90
N ALA A 179 -9.02 -4.36 -11.43
CA ALA A 179 -10.30 -3.85 -10.96
C ALA A 179 -11.49 -4.56 -11.65
N LYS A 180 -12.66 -4.56 -11.01
CA LYS A 180 -13.91 -5.08 -11.59
C LYS A 180 -14.75 -3.98 -12.23
N ARG A 181 -14.72 -2.78 -11.66
CA ARG A 181 -15.39 -1.65 -12.30
C ARG A 181 -14.66 -1.22 -13.57
N GLU A 182 -15.38 -0.61 -14.49
CA GLU A 182 -14.75 0.01 -15.66
C GLU A 182 -14.01 1.29 -15.24
N LEU A 183 -12.73 1.36 -15.59
CA LEU A 183 -11.92 2.58 -15.52
C LEU A 183 -12.01 3.34 -16.84
N SER A 184 -12.26 4.65 -16.77
CA SER A 184 -12.19 5.54 -17.93
C SER A 184 -10.76 5.66 -18.46
N ASP A 185 -10.62 6.10 -19.71
CA ASP A 185 -9.29 6.35 -20.28
C ASP A 185 -8.51 7.42 -19.52
N ALA A 186 -9.20 8.41 -18.93
CA ALA A 186 -8.58 9.44 -18.10
C ALA A 186 -8.04 8.87 -16.78
N GLU A 187 -8.77 7.97 -16.11
CA GLU A 187 -8.30 7.27 -14.91
C GLU A 187 -7.12 6.34 -15.22
N ILE A 188 -7.18 5.61 -16.33
CA ILE A 188 -6.06 4.79 -16.81
C ILE A 188 -4.80 5.66 -17.02
N ALA A 189 -4.97 6.81 -17.68
CA ALA A 189 -3.88 7.78 -17.89
C ALA A 189 -3.35 8.36 -16.58
N ALA A 190 -4.20 8.59 -15.57
CA ALA A 190 -3.80 9.04 -14.25
C ALA A 190 -2.91 8.02 -13.51
N TYR A 191 -3.16 6.72 -13.67
CA TYR A 191 -2.25 5.70 -13.17
C TYR A 191 -0.90 5.65 -13.91
N ASP A 192 -0.87 6.01 -15.19
CA ASP A 192 0.37 6.10 -15.99
C ASP A 192 1.11 7.44 -15.78
N ALA A 193 0.46 8.47 -15.23
CA ALA A 193 1.02 9.82 -15.05
C ALA A 193 2.41 9.85 -14.39
N PRO A 194 2.67 9.11 -13.28
CA PRO A 194 3.99 9.08 -12.62
C PRO A 194 5.10 8.43 -13.44
N PHE A 195 4.77 7.72 -14.53
CA PHE A 195 5.63 6.77 -15.20
C PHE A 195 5.84 7.02 -16.70
N PRO A 196 6.23 8.26 -17.10
CA PRO A 196 6.31 8.63 -18.52
C PRO A 196 7.43 7.92 -19.29
N THR A 197 8.42 7.37 -18.59
CA THR A 197 9.60 6.75 -19.20
C THR A 197 9.86 5.34 -18.64
N ARG A 198 10.73 4.58 -19.32
CA ARG A 198 11.19 3.30 -18.78
C ARG A 198 11.97 3.48 -17.46
N ALA A 199 12.72 4.57 -17.34
CA ALA A 199 13.51 4.88 -16.15
C ALA A 199 12.63 5.17 -14.93
N SER A 200 11.46 5.81 -15.10
CA SER A 200 10.51 6.05 -14.01
C SER A 200 9.79 4.78 -13.52
N LYS A 201 9.87 3.65 -14.25
CA LYS A 201 9.23 2.36 -13.93
C LYS A 201 10.14 1.36 -13.23
N VAL A 202 11.33 1.77 -12.75
CA VAL A 202 12.31 0.83 -12.16
C VAL A 202 11.71 0.11 -10.95
N ALA A 203 11.11 0.85 -10.01
CA ALA A 203 10.48 0.28 -8.82
C ALA A 203 9.38 -0.73 -9.17
N ALA A 204 8.38 -0.31 -9.96
CA ALA A 204 7.26 -1.14 -10.36
C ALA A 204 7.70 -2.46 -11.03
N ARG A 205 8.84 -2.43 -11.74
CA ARG A 205 9.37 -3.63 -12.39
C ARG A 205 10.13 -4.58 -11.47
N VAL A 206 10.68 -4.10 -10.37
CA VAL A 206 11.53 -4.93 -9.49
C VAL A 206 10.77 -5.42 -8.25
N PHE A 207 9.73 -4.74 -7.82
CA PHE A 207 8.98 -5.07 -6.61
C PHE A 207 8.50 -6.53 -6.55
N PRO A 208 7.92 -7.14 -7.60
CA PRO A 208 7.54 -8.55 -7.54
C PRO A 208 8.69 -9.50 -7.24
N SER A 209 9.95 -9.08 -7.48
CA SER A 209 11.13 -9.88 -7.15
C SER A 209 11.50 -9.86 -5.67
N PHE A 210 10.97 -8.92 -4.89
CA PHE A 210 11.26 -8.77 -3.47
C PHE A 210 10.23 -9.44 -2.56
N VAL A 211 9.12 -9.96 -3.11
CA VAL A 211 8.13 -10.67 -2.31
C VAL A 211 8.79 -11.89 -1.64
N PRO A 212 8.67 -12.05 -0.30
CA PRO A 212 9.39 -13.06 0.47
C PRO A 212 8.85 -14.48 0.27
N LEU A 213 9.03 -15.03 -0.92
CA LEU A 213 8.64 -16.39 -1.32
C LEU A 213 9.89 -17.25 -1.57
N GLY A 214 9.83 -18.53 -1.25
CA GLY A 214 10.97 -19.45 -1.34
C GLY A 214 12.13 -19.01 -0.44
N ASP A 215 13.35 -19.04 -0.98
CA ASP A 215 14.59 -18.69 -0.27
C ASP A 215 14.93 -17.19 -0.32
N ASN A 216 13.91 -16.32 -0.36
CA ASN A 216 14.12 -14.87 -0.44
C ASN A 216 14.81 -14.36 0.83
N VAL A 217 15.76 -13.42 0.65
CA VAL A 217 16.57 -12.84 1.73
C VAL A 217 15.76 -12.13 2.81
N ALA A 218 14.53 -11.70 2.53
CA ALA A 218 13.64 -11.05 3.48
C ALA A 218 12.85 -12.03 4.37
N VAL A 219 12.90 -13.34 4.09
CA VAL A 219 12.15 -14.36 4.86
C VAL A 219 12.44 -14.35 6.36
N PRO A 220 13.70 -14.24 6.83
CA PRO A 220 13.98 -14.16 8.25
C PRO A 220 13.30 -12.96 8.94
N ASP A 221 13.27 -11.82 8.26
CA ASP A 221 12.61 -10.61 8.77
C ASP A 221 11.09 -10.78 8.82
N GLN A 222 10.51 -11.46 7.84
CA GLN A 222 9.07 -11.76 7.82
C GLN A 222 8.66 -12.66 8.98
N LYS A 223 9.45 -13.66 9.27
CA LYS A 223 9.22 -14.55 10.42
C LYS A 223 9.30 -13.78 11.75
N ARG A 224 10.22 -12.83 11.88
CA ARG A 224 10.27 -11.95 13.06
C ARG A 224 9.03 -11.05 13.14
N ALA A 225 8.59 -10.51 12.00
CA ALA A 225 7.37 -9.70 11.96
C ALA A 225 6.13 -10.51 12.37
N TRP A 226 6.01 -11.76 11.90
CA TRP A 226 4.93 -12.64 12.32
C TRP A 226 4.93 -12.89 13.82
N ALA A 227 6.09 -13.16 14.44
CA ALA A 227 6.19 -13.33 15.89
C ALA A 227 5.68 -12.10 16.68
N MET A 228 5.87 -10.88 16.14
CA MET A 228 5.34 -9.66 16.73
C MET A 228 3.82 -9.49 16.47
N LEU A 229 3.35 -9.83 15.27
CA LEU A 229 1.92 -9.77 14.94
C LEU A 229 1.11 -10.81 15.71
N GLU A 230 1.67 -11.95 16.06
CA GLU A 230 1.07 -12.96 16.93
C GLU A 230 0.93 -12.50 18.39
N ALA A 231 1.53 -11.35 18.75
CA ALA A 231 1.33 -10.67 20.02
C ALA A 231 0.53 -9.36 19.87
N PHE A 232 0.09 -9.00 18.65
CA PHE A 232 -0.64 -7.76 18.38
C PHE A 232 -2.11 -7.93 18.74
N ASP A 233 -2.53 -7.34 19.85
CA ASP A 233 -3.87 -7.43 20.44
C ASP A 233 -4.81 -6.28 20.10
N LYS A 234 -4.28 -5.23 19.42
CA LYS A 234 -5.09 -4.08 18.97
C LYS A 234 -5.99 -4.48 17.80
N PRO A 235 -7.10 -3.76 17.57
CA PRO A 235 -8.07 -4.09 16.53
C PRO A 235 -7.45 -4.36 15.16
N PHE A 236 -7.75 -5.53 14.60
CA PHE A 236 -7.25 -5.97 13.31
C PHE A 236 -8.41 -6.54 12.48
N LEU A 237 -8.82 -5.85 11.43
CA LEU A 237 -9.95 -6.23 10.59
C LEU A 237 -9.49 -6.58 9.18
N CYS A 238 -9.89 -7.76 8.69
CA CYS A 238 -9.70 -8.18 7.31
C CYS A 238 -10.97 -7.89 6.49
N CYS A 239 -10.82 -7.23 5.34
CA CYS A 239 -11.90 -6.93 4.39
C CYS A 239 -11.47 -7.25 2.95
N PHE A 240 -11.20 -8.54 2.70
CA PHE A 240 -10.71 -9.02 1.40
C PHE A 240 -11.84 -9.08 0.37
N SER A 241 -11.49 -8.97 -0.91
CA SER A 241 -12.47 -9.05 -1.99
C SER A 241 -12.74 -10.48 -2.43
N ASP A 242 -13.94 -10.71 -2.98
CA ASP A 242 -14.38 -12.01 -3.50
C ASP A 242 -13.77 -12.36 -4.87
N GLY A 243 -13.31 -11.36 -5.62
CA GLY A 243 -12.84 -11.52 -6.99
C GLY A 243 -11.33 -11.36 -7.19
N ASP A 244 -10.52 -11.25 -6.13
CA ASP A 244 -9.06 -11.17 -6.26
C ASP A 244 -8.44 -12.57 -6.44
N PRO A 245 -7.84 -12.87 -7.61
CA PRO A 245 -7.22 -14.17 -7.83
C PRO A 245 -5.85 -14.34 -7.14
N ILE A 246 -5.29 -13.25 -6.58
CA ILE A 246 -3.92 -13.22 -6.05
C ILE A 246 -3.92 -13.51 -4.55
N THR A 247 -4.78 -12.83 -3.79
CA THR A 247 -4.74 -12.85 -2.31
C THR A 247 -5.97 -13.50 -1.68
N ARG A 248 -6.93 -13.95 -2.49
CA ARG A 248 -8.16 -14.58 -2.02
C ARG A 248 -7.89 -15.70 -1.02
N GLY A 249 -8.56 -15.62 0.14
CA GLY A 249 -8.41 -16.59 1.24
C GLY A 249 -7.16 -16.34 2.11
N GLY A 250 -6.35 -15.33 1.80
CA GLY A 250 -5.19 -14.95 2.61
C GLY A 250 -5.56 -14.34 3.97
N ASP A 251 -6.79 -13.83 4.09
CA ASP A 251 -7.36 -13.32 5.35
C ASP A 251 -7.40 -14.38 6.45
N ALA A 252 -7.64 -15.65 6.10
CA ALA A 252 -7.66 -16.76 7.07
C ALA A 252 -6.38 -16.88 7.89
N LEU A 253 -5.23 -16.51 7.31
CA LEU A 253 -3.96 -16.56 8.02
C LEU A 253 -3.91 -15.52 9.15
N PHE A 254 -4.41 -14.30 8.90
CA PHE A 254 -4.42 -13.22 9.88
C PHE A 254 -5.48 -13.45 10.94
N THR A 255 -6.68 -13.87 10.56
CA THR A 255 -7.78 -14.13 11.48
C THR A 255 -7.48 -15.27 12.46
N SER A 256 -6.61 -16.22 12.07
CA SER A 256 -6.20 -17.33 12.92
C SER A 256 -4.99 -17.04 13.80
N ARG A 257 -4.06 -16.14 13.37
CA ARG A 257 -2.78 -15.93 14.04
C ARG A 257 -2.70 -14.63 14.83
N VAL A 258 -3.44 -13.57 14.45
CA VAL A 258 -3.35 -12.25 15.08
C VAL A 258 -4.42 -12.13 16.18
N PRO A 259 -4.05 -11.95 17.46
CA PRO A 259 -5.02 -11.84 18.55
C PRO A 259 -6.03 -10.72 18.36
N GLY A 260 -5.62 -9.56 17.90
CA GLY A 260 -6.51 -8.42 17.62
C GLY A 260 -7.51 -8.64 16.48
N ALA A 261 -7.36 -9.71 15.70
CA ALA A 261 -8.32 -10.11 14.69
C ALA A 261 -9.41 -11.03 15.24
N GLN A 262 -9.20 -11.64 16.41
CA GLN A 262 -10.19 -12.58 16.96
C GLN A 262 -11.48 -11.86 17.38
N GLY A 263 -12.60 -12.35 16.87
CA GLY A 263 -13.91 -11.76 17.14
C GLY A 263 -14.20 -10.45 16.39
N ALA A 264 -13.31 -9.96 15.56
CA ALA A 264 -13.54 -8.80 14.71
C ALA A 264 -14.58 -9.13 13.60
N ALA A 265 -15.34 -8.12 13.18
CA ALA A 265 -16.37 -8.25 12.14
C ALA A 265 -15.75 -8.29 10.73
N HIS A 266 -14.91 -9.31 10.47
CA HIS A 266 -14.32 -9.51 9.15
C HIS A 266 -15.39 -9.59 8.08
N ARG A 267 -15.07 -9.10 6.89
CA ARG A 267 -16.03 -9.08 5.80
C ARG A 267 -15.37 -9.37 4.45
N THR A 268 -16.18 -9.86 3.53
CA THR A 268 -15.81 -9.98 2.14
C THR A 268 -16.43 -8.82 1.38
N LEU A 269 -15.60 -8.05 0.67
CA LEU A 269 -16.00 -6.96 -0.20
C LEU A 269 -16.20 -7.46 -1.62
N ARG A 270 -17.02 -6.76 -2.42
CA ARG A 270 -17.20 -7.10 -3.84
C ARG A 270 -16.19 -6.37 -4.70
N GLY A 271 -15.28 -7.09 -5.32
CA GLY A 271 -14.29 -6.44 -6.18
C GLY A 271 -13.19 -7.36 -6.65
N GLY A 272 -12.23 -6.77 -7.37
CA GLY A 272 -11.00 -7.38 -7.82
C GLY A 272 -9.84 -7.15 -6.85
N HIS A 273 -8.64 -7.14 -7.40
CA HIS A 273 -7.42 -6.91 -6.62
C HIS A 273 -7.34 -5.49 -6.06
N PHE A 274 -7.73 -4.48 -6.84
CA PHE A 274 -7.73 -3.07 -6.43
C PHE A 274 -9.10 -2.69 -5.85
N ILE A 275 -9.37 -3.17 -4.63
CA ILE A 275 -10.66 -2.99 -3.96
C ILE A 275 -11.02 -1.52 -3.72
N GLN A 276 -10.04 -0.64 -3.63
CA GLN A 276 -10.22 0.80 -3.51
C GLN A 276 -10.92 1.41 -4.73
N GLU A 277 -10.83 0.75 -5.89
CA GLU A 277 -11.59 1.11 -7.09
C GLU A 277 -13.00 0.55 -7.08
N ASP A 278 -13.20 -0.64 -6.52
CA ASP A 278 -14.43 -1.39 -6.66
C ASP A 278 -15.42 -1.16 -5.50
N ASP A 279 -14.91 -1.10 -4.26
CA ASP A 279 -15.72 -0.88 -3.05
C ASP A 279 -14.97 0.00 -2.03
N PRO A 280 -14.68 1.27 -2.38
CA PRO A 280 -14.04 2.20 -1.46
C PRO A 280 -14.84 2.44 -0.18
N ALA A 281 -16.19 2.44 -0.28
CA ALA A 281 -17.08 2.66 0.86
C ALA A 281 -16.98 1.50 1.88
N GLY A 282 -16.94 0.26 1.41
CA GLY A 282 -16.76 -0.91 2.27
C GLY A 282 -15.43 -0.91 2.98
N PHE A 283 -14.36 -0.45 2.31
CA PHE A 283 -13.06 -0.34 2.95
C PHE A 283 -13.00 0.81 3.98
N VAL A 284 -13.61 1.97 3.69
CA VAL A 284 -13.73 3.07 4.68
C VAL A 284 -14.57 2.63 5.89
N ALA A 285 -15.64 1.84 5.69
CA ALA A 285 -16.41 1.28 6.78
C ALA A 285 -15.55 0.35 7.68
N ALA A 286 -14.65 -0.45 7.11
CA ALA A 286 -13.70 -1.26 7.87
C ALA A 286 -12.75 -0.39 8.72
N ILE A 287 -12.24 0.71 8.16
CA ILE A 287 -11.40 1.68 8.90
C ILE A 287 -12.16 2.24 10.11
N ARG A 288 -13.43 2.64 9.92
CA ARG A 288 -14.27 3.18 11.01
C ARG A 288 -14.50 2.17 12.12
N GLU A 289 -14.70 0.89 11.78
CA GLU A 289 -14.87 -0.18 12.79
C GLU A 289 -13.59 -0.41 13.58
N VAL A 290 -12.43 -0.43 12.91
CA VAL A 290 -11.14 -0.52 13.60
C VAL A 290 -10.98 0.66 14.58
N ALA A 291 -11.30 1.88 14.16
CA ALA A 291 -11.23 3.05 15.03
C ALA A 291 -12.14 2.94 16.24
N SER A 292 -13.41 2.52 16.02
CA SER A 292 -14.37 2.36 17.09
C SER A 292 -14.00 1.27 18.10
N ALA A 293 -13.26 0.25 17.68
CA ALA A 293 -12.77 -0.80 18.55
C ALA A 293 -11.46 -0.44 19.28
N ALA A 294 -10.75 0.56 18.79
CA ALA A 294 -9.48 1.02 19.38
C ALA A 294 -9.67 2.01 20.55
N GLY A 295 -10.86 2.52 20.72
CA GLY A 295 -11.12 3.40 21.85
C GLY A 295 -11.91 4.57 21.77
#